data_933a79c60005ee4c40b2c29c3a97c73a
#
_entry.id   933a79c60005ee4c40b2c29c3a97c73a
#
_cell.length_a   1.000
_cell.length_b   1.000
_cell.length_c   1.000
_cell.angle_alpha   90.00
_cell.angle_beta   90.00
_cell.angle_gamma   90.00
#
_symmetry.space_group_name_H-M   'P 1'
#
loop_
_entity.id
_entity.type
_entity.pdbx_description
1 polymer ?
#
loop_
_entity_poly.entity_id
_entity_poly.type
_entity_poly.pdbx_seq_one_letter_code
_entity_poly.pdbx_strand_id
1 'polypeptide(L)'
;MLILVALTEALNNPESFSVTKAMRKIELDRAQDDLLTADKTARLRSGARGFDARKFLRVQEKATEEARIQLDALSLDQRNDNLEQDIGKALDMQTTLRTLLDDLPMRDVEAKAKSILIGLGFSETQMDSRIATLSGGWRMRCQLASALLHTADVLILDEPTNFLDMMGTLWLQKYLAGLRDFSPNTALVLVSHDRDFVNATCEELMILRDKQLVYYQGNLDSYDKSMRHEVLRMTRLKEAQYSQIAHMNKTVANNIRQGKKTGDENKLRQAKSRKKKLDERMGLEANAKGGRFKLSRELVRDAIEIPKGEDDVTLRFPPAPEMRFPSSLISLENVSYRYPRVPRPVLQDVNLIVHPGDRIGLLGLNGAGKTTLVQVLTNVLRPSSGNVRTYPRLKVGFYSQHIVNDLASKSAADTSLTALAMVQQAASEKFISLQDQDARKLLAGTGLVGRTVSDTPVAKLSGGQLVRLAFSLLFIDPPHVFVLDEPSTHLDLITVSALARALKEYNGAVILVSHDRFMIRTIVEGEPVDEDHRHKRGLGERQSRRIVYEVKGGKIEAVDGGVVAWEIALEKKLARARLL
;
A
#
# COMPACT_ATOMS: atom_id res chain seq x y z
N MET A 1 8.57 25.63 25.42
CA MET A 1 7.57 26.70 25.21
C MET A 1 6.60 26.82 26.39
N LEU A 2 5.78 25.80 26.72
CA LEU A 2 4.80 25.86 27.82
C LEU A 2 5.42 26.19 29.19
N ILE A 3 6.55 25.56 29.52
CA ILE A 3 7.29 25.85 30.76
C ILE A 3 7.78 27.28 30.80
N LEU A 4 8.30 27.82 29.70
CA LEU A 4 8.78 29.19 29.61
C LEU A 4 7.63 30.21 29.79
N VAL A 5 6.47 29.95 29.20
CA VAL A 5 5.28 30.79 29.39
C VAL A 5 4.81 30.78 30.84
N ALA A 6 4.70 29.60 31.44
CA ALA A 6 4.33 29.46 32.86
C ALA A 6 5.28 30.15 33.81
N LEU A 7 6.61 30.04 33.57
CA LEU A 7 7.64 30.73 34.36
C LEU A 7 7.57 32.25 34.16
N THR A 8 7.35 32.72 32.94
CA THR A 8 7.28 34.14 32.64
C THR A 8 6.01 34.78 33.26
N GLU A 9 4.88 34.10 33.23
CA GLU A 9 3.65 34.54 33.88
C GLU A 9 3.80 34.56 35.39
N ALA A 10 4.46 33.54 35.99
CA ALA A 10 4.71 33.45 37.42
C ALA A 10 5.68 34.54 37.92
N LEU A 11 6.76 34.83 37.17
CA LEU A 11 7.73 35.86 37.50
C LEU A 11 7.18 37.29 37.35
N ASN A 12 6.23 37.51 36.46
CA ASN A 12 5.57 38.81 36.26
C ASN A 12 4.44 39.06 37.28
N ASN A 13 4.03 38.07 38.06
CA ASN A 13 2.98 38.23 39.04
C ASN A 13 3.58 38.64 40.41
N PRO A 14 3.15 39.75 41.04
CA PRO A 14 3.75 40.24 42.29
C PRO A 14 3.46 39.34 43.51
N GLU A 15 2.61 38.35 43.39
CA GLU A 15 2.38 37.38 44.48
C GLU A 15 3.52 36.37 44.59
N SER A 16 4.28 36.43 45.66
CA SER A 16 5.43 35.54 45.96
C SER A 16 5.10 34.03 45.87
N PHE A 17 3.84 33.69 46.06
CA PHE A 17 3.31 32.32 46.02
C PHE A 17 3.24 31.73 44.62
N SER A 18 3.13 32.55 43.57
CA SER A 18 2.94 32.08 42.18
C SER A 18 4.20 31.41 41.62
N VAL A 19 5.42 31.93 41.94
CA VAL A 19 6.70 31.39 41.44
C VAL A 19 7.00 30.03 42.04
N THR A 20 6.87 29.90 43.35
CA THR A 20 7.10 28.60 44.02
C THR A 20 6.11 27.55 43.58
N LYS A 21 4.84 27.91 43.41
CA LYS A 21 3.81 26.99 42.87
C LYS A 21 4.11 26.56 41.45
N ALA A 22 4.58 27.47 40.59
CA ALA A 22 4.98 27.15 39.22
C ALA A 22 6.18 26.22 39.19
N MET A 23 7.22 26.46 40.03
CA MET A 23 8.39 25.60 40.13
C MET A 23 8.03 24.19 40.61
N ARG A 24 7.23 24.05 41.67
CA ARG A 24 6.79 22.72 42.16
C ARG A 24 5.92 21.98 41.14
N LYS A 25 5.11 22.70 40.39
CA LYS A 25 4.33 22.10 39.30
C LYS A 25 5.23 21.58 38.17
N ILE A 26 6.28 22.34 37.80
CA ILE A 26 7.26 21.90 36.79
C ILE A 26 8.04 20.67 37.28
N GLU A 27 8.43 20.66 38.56
CA GLU A 27 9.09 19.48 39.16
C GLU A 27 8.19 18.25 39.16
N LEU A 28 6.92 18.40 39.47
CA LEU A 28 5.92 17.32 39.38
C LEU A 28 5.73 16.82 37.97
N ASP A 29 5.52 17.72 36.99
CA ASP A 29 5.36 17.36 35.60
C ASP A 29 6.57 16.58 35.05
N ARG A 30 7.80 17.00 35.40
CA ARG A 30 9.04 16.26 35.09
C ARG A 30 9.09 14.87 35.72
N ALA A 31 8.76 14.79 37.01
CA ALA A 31 8.76 13.52 37.73
C ALA A 31 7.71 12.54 37.13
N GLN A 32 6.58 13.06 36.66
CA GLN A 32 5.55 12.26 35.94
C GLN A 32 6.05 11.75 34.58
N ASP A 33 6.75 12.59 33.80
CA ASP A 33 7.35 12.18 32.53
C ASP A 33 8.43 11.12 32.74
N ASP A 34 9.29 11.28 33.73
CA ASP A 34 10.31 10.30 34.10
C ASP A 34 9.66 8.98 34.56
N LEU A 35 8.56 9.03 35.31
CA LEU A 35 7.80 7.87 35.74
C LEU A 35 7.20 7.13 34.51
N LEU A 36 6.62 7.85 33.54
CA LEU A 36 6.08 7.27 32.32
C LEU A 36 7.16 6.57 31.48
N THR A 37 8.35 7.19 31.38
CA THR A 37 9.49 6.58 30.66
C THR A 37 10.06 5.37 31.39
N ALA A 38 10.11 5.41 32.73
CA ALA A 38 10.54 4.30 33.57
C ALA A 38 9.54 3.13 33.48
N ASP A 39 8.22 3.38 33.48
CA ASP A 39 7.17 2.36 33.33
C ASP A 39 7.23 1.69 31.96
N LYS A 40 7.35 2.46 30.87
CA LYS A 40 7.57 1.91 29.53
C LYS A 40 8.80 1.01 29.47
N THR A 41 9.91 1.46 30.08
CA THR A 41 11.16 0.70 30.10
C THR A 41 11.04 -0.58 30.93
N ALA A 42 10.34 -0.53 32.07
CA ALA A 42 10.12 -1.70 32.93
C ALA A 42 9.20 -2.75 32.29
N ARG A 43 8.23 -2.33 31.48
CA ARG A 43 7.35 -3.24 30.70
C ARG A 43 8.07 -3.93 29.54
N LEU A 44 9.04 -3.25 28.92
CA LEU A 44 9.76 -3.76 27.74
C LEU A 44 10.94 -4.67 28.09
N ARG A 45 11.43 -4.65 29.33
CA ARG A 45 12.63 -5.39 29.76
C ARG A 45 12.29 -6.58 30.65
N SER A 46 12.95 -7.73 30.41
CA SER A 46 12.83 -8.96 31.20
C SER A 46 14.18 -9.44 31.73
N GLY A 47 14.18 -10.39 32.66
CA GLY A 47 15.40 -10.92 33.29
C GLY A 47 16.12 -9.93 34.22
N ALA A 48 17.47 -9.99 34.30
CA ALA A 48 18.28 -9.14 35.16
C ALA A 48 18.10 -7.65 34.84
N ARG A 49 18.10 -7.28 33.54
CA ARG A 49 17.84 -5.90 33.08
C ARG A 49 16.42 -5.42 33.42
N GLY A 50 15.45 -6.33 33.53
CA GLY A 50 14.11 -6.01 33.98
C GLY A 50 14.02 -5.78 35.48
N PHE A 51 14.90 -6.39 36.29
CA PHE A 51 14.98 -6.14 37.72
C PHE A 51 15.48 -4.71 38.02
N ASP A 52 16.54 -4.29 37.34
CA ASP A 52 17.09 -2.91 37.49
C ASP A 52 16.07 -1.86 37.00
N ALA A 53 15.38 -2.12 35.89
CA ALA A 53 14.35 -1.23 35.38
C ALA A 53 13.16 -1.08 36.36
N ARG A 54 12.72 -2.16 37.02
CA ARG A 54 11.69 -2.10 38.07
C ARG A 54 12.15 -1.43 39.34
N LYS A 55 13.46 -1.58 39.72
CA LYS A 55 14.03 -0.84 40.82
C LYS A 55 14.05 0.66 40.55
N PHE A 56 14.44 1.05 39.31
CA PHE A 56 14.40 2.43 38.86
C PHE A 56 12.97 2.99 38.84
N LEU A 57 11.99 2.22 38.37
CA LEU A 57 10.58 2.61 38.38
C LEU A 57 10.09 2.96 39.82
N ARG A 58 10.40 2.12 40.81
CA ARG A 58 10.03 2.39 42.21
C ARG A 58 10.70 3.66 42.77
N VAL A 59 11.88 4.00 42.30
CA VAL A 59 12.54 5.26 42.68
C VAL A 59 11.77 6.45 42.10
N GLN A 60 11.37 6.35 40.83
CA GLN A 60 10.58 7.42 40.17
C GLN A 60 9.16 7.54 40.75
N GLU A 61 8.53 6.43 41.14
CA GLU A 61 7.24 6.46 41.84
C GLU A 61 7.33 7.25 43.14
N LYS A 62 8.40 7.03 43.96
CA LYS A 62 8.62 7.78 45.19
C LYS A 62 8.92 9.26 44.92
N ALA A 63 9.77 9.57 43.94
CA ALA A 63 10.07 10.94 43.57
C ALA A 63 8.82 11.72 43.12
N THR A 64 7.94 11.07 42.36
CA THR A 64 6.66 11.67 41.91
C THR A 64 5.72 11.93 43.10
N GLU A 65 5.63 11.01 44.04
CA GLU A 65 4.80 11.19 45.25
C GLU A 65 5.37 12.28 46.17
N GLU A 66 6.68 12.34 46.33
CA GLU A 66 7.35 13.42 47.07
C GLU A 66 7.09 14.80 46.44
N ALA A 67 7.21 14.91 45.10
CA ALA A 67 6.94 16.15 44.39
C ALA A 67 5.46 16.57 44.53
N ARG A 68 4.53 15.59 44.53
CA ARG A 68 3.11 15.84 44.77
C ARG A 68 2.81 16.35 46.16
N ILE A 69 3.39 15.68 47.20
CA ILE A 69 3.25 16.12 48.59
C ILE A 69 3.79 17.53 48.78
N GLN A 70 4.91 17.87 48.14
CA GLN A 70 5.48 19.21 48.19
C GLN A 70 4.57 20.26 47.52
N LEU A 71 3.90 19.93 46.42
CA LEU A 71 2.94 20.82 45.78
C LEU A 71 1.68 21.02 46.63
N ASP A 72 1.17 19.93 47.25
CA ASP A 72 -0.01 19.94 48.09
C ASP A 72 0.24 20.67 49.42
N ALA A 73 1.47 20.54 49.98
CA ALA A 73 1.85 21.25 51.19
C ALA A 73 1.89 22.78 51.02
N LEU A 74 2.21 23.27 49.82
CA LEU A 74 2.17 24.70 49.48
C LEU A 74 0.74 25.29 49.54
N SER A 75 -0.30 24.47 49.45
CA SER A 75 -1.69 24.93 49.55
C SER A 75 -2.11 25.22 51.00
N LEU A 76 -1.33 24.74 52.00
CA LEU A 76 -1.66 24.81 53.42
C LEU A 76 -0.82 25.85 54.20
N ASP A 77 0.34 26.27 53.69
CA ASP A 77 1.28 27.13 54.42
C ASP A 77 1.65 28.39 53.59
N GLN A 78 1.28 29.58 54.07
CA GLN A 78 1.52 30.86 53.39
C GLN A 78 2.92 31.45 53.61
N ARG A 79 3.81 30.81 54.39
CA ARG A 79 5.19 31.26 54.63
C ARG A 79 6.18 30.41 53.84
N ASN A 80 6.86 31.05 52.91
CA ASN A 80 7.86 30.42 52.05
C ASN A 80 9.27 30.88 52.47
N ASP A 81 9.95 30.08 53.28
CA ASP A 81 11.33 30.36 53.70
C ASP A 81 12.36 30.23 52.55
N ASN A 82 11.97 29.69 51.38
CA ASN A 82 12.86 29.46 50.23
C ASN A 82 12.53 30.29 48.99
N LEU A 83 11.72 31.35 49.12
CA LEU A 83 11.26 32.12 47.98
C LEU A 83 12.39 32.71 47.12
N GLU A 84 13.43 33.25 47.74
CA GLU A 84 14.61 33.79 47.03
C GLU A 84 15.34 32.73 46.20
N GLN A 85 15.46 31.51 46.74
CA GLN A 85 16.08 30.40 46.04
C GLN A 85 15.22 29.90 44.86
N ASP A 86 13.91 29.87 45.03
CA ASP A 86 12.99 29.44 43.97
C ASP A 86 12.93 30.48 42.85
N ILE A 87 12.97 31.76 43.14
CA ILE A 87 13.09 32.85 42.17
C ILE A 87 14.43 32.75 41.42
N GLY A 88 15.54 32.51 42.13
CA GLY A 88 16.85 32.30 41.49
C GLY A 88 16.84 31.14 40.52
N LYS A 89 16.32 29.97 40.93
CA LYS A 89 16.19 28.80 40.08
C LYS A 89 15.27 29.03 38.89
N ALA A 90 14.15 29.75 39.08
CA ALA A 90 13.21 30.09 38.01
C ALA A 90 13.83 31.00 36.95
N LEU A 91 14.64 31.99 37.39
CA LEU A 91 15.38 32.88 36.50
C LEU A 91 16.49 32.15 35.74
N ASP A 92 17.27 31.31 36.41
CA ASP A 92 18.30 30.49 35.76
C ASP A 92 17.69 29.53 34.75
N MET A 93 16.56 28.92 35.07
CA MET A 93 15.83 28.05 34.19
C MET A 93 15.25 28.82 33.00
N GLN A 94 14.69 30.01 33.23
CA GLN A 94 14.16 30.88 32.18
C GLN A 94 15.27 31.32 31.21
N THR A 95 16.44 31.72 31.74
CA THR A 95 17.60 32.13 30.92
C THR A 95 18.13 30.93 30.11
N THR A 96 18.27 29.76 30.74
CA THR A 96 18.71 28.53 30.08
C THR A 96 17.73 28.14 28.96
N LEU A 97 16.41 28.19 29.22
CA LEU A 97 15.39 27.89 28.20
C LEU A 97 15.36 28.94 27.09
N ARG A 98 15.60 30.22 27.38
CA ARG A 98 15.72 31.27 26.37
C ARG A 98 16.93 31.06 25.48
N THR A 99 18.10 30.83 26.04
CA THR A 99 19.32 30.54 25.25
C THR A 99 19.13 29.29 24.38
N LEU A 100 18.56 28.21 24.91
CA LEU A 100 18.24 27.02 24.14
C LEU A 100 17.21 27.27 23.04
N LEU A 101 16.26 28.18 23.24
CA LEU A 101 15.29 28.58 22.23
C LEU A 101 15.88 29.56 21.20
N ASP A 102 16.77 30.44 21.61
CA ASP A 102 17.46 31.38 20.71
C ASP A 102 18.50 30.67 19.83
N ASP A 103 19.11 29.60 20.35
CA ASP A 103 20.03 28.71 19.60
C ASP A 103 19.29 27.81 18.61
N LEU A 104 17.98 27.62 18.79
CA LEU A 104 17.15 26.95 17.81
C LEU A 104 16.79 27.92 16.69
N PRO A 105 17.10 27.64 15.41
CA PRO A 105 16.73 28.50 14.27
C PRO A 105 15.21 28.43 14.02
N MET A 106 14.44 28.96 14.96
CA MET A 106 12.95 28.86 14.95
C MET A 106 12.32 29.38 13.65
N ARG A 107 12.89 30.43 13.06
CA ARG A 107 12.42 30.97 11.77
C ARG A 107 12.64 29.97 10.63
N ASP A 108 13.79 29.28 10.64
CA ASP A 108 14.12 28.30 9.62
C ASP A 108 13.27 27.03 9.77
N VAL A 109 12.99 26.63 11.02
CA VAL A 109 12.11 25.49 11.34
C VAL A 109 10.67 25.80 10.92
N GLU A 110 10.15 27.01 11.19
CA GLU A 110 8.80 27.40 10.77
C GLU A 110 8.68 27.49 9.25
N ALA A 111 9.68 28.07 8.58
CA ALA A 111 9.72 28.13 7.12
C ALA A 111 9.79 26.74 6.50
N LYS A 112 10.62 25.84 7.06
CA LYS A 112 10.71 24.44 6.63
C LYS A 112 9.39 23.70 6.88
N ALA A 113 8.75 23.89 8.03
CA ALA A 113 7.45 23.29 8.32
C ALA A 113 6.37 23.73 7.35
N LYS A 114 6.29 25.04 7.04
CA LYS A 114 5.36 25.58 6.03
C LYS A 114 5.64 25.00 4.64
N SER A 115 6.90 24.93 4.23
CA SER A 115 7.29 24.34 2.94
C SER A 115 6.85 22.88 2.84
N ILE A 116 7.08 22.06 3.88
CA ILE A 116 6.66 20.67 3.92
C ILE A 116 5.13 20.55 3.86
N LEU A 117 4.39 21.35 4.63
CA LEU A 117 2.93 21.33 4.64
C LEU A 117 2.35 21.72 3.27
N ILE A 118 2.88 22.76 2.64
CA ILE A 118 2.46 23.18 1.29
C ILE A 118 2.74 22.05 0.28
N GLY A 119 3.92 21.41 0.37
CA GLY A 119 4.27 20.28 -0.47
C GLY A 119 3.34 19.08 -0.32
N LEU A 120 2.82 18.84 0.88
CA LEU A 120 1.81 17.83 1.17
C LEU A 120 0.38 18.27 0.82
N GLY A 121 0.21 19.48 0.23
CA GLY A 121 -1.05 19.97 -0.32
C GLY A 121 -1.92 20.79 0.64
N PHE A 122 -1.40 21.23 1.80
CA PHE A 122 -2.14 22.12 2.71
C PHE A 122 -2.31 23.51 2.13
N SER A 123 -3.50 24.08 2.26
CA SER A 123 -3.75 25.50 2.03
C SER A 123 -3.38 26.32 3.27
N GLU A 124 -3.14 27.62 3.10
CA GLU A 124 -2.84 28.53 4.23
C GLU A 124 -3.92 28.45 5.31
N THR A 125 -5.18 28.42 4.94
CA THR A 125 -6.31 28.32 5.88
C THR A 125 -6.34 26.99 6.65
N GLN A 126 -5.85 25.91 6.05
CA GLN A 126 -5.75 24.61 6.71
C GLN A 126 -4.56 24.53 7.67
N MET A 127 -3.46 25.22 7.35
CA MET A 127 -2.29 25.28 8.23
C MET A 127 -2.59 25.97 9.56
N ASP A 128 -3.47 26.97 9.55
CA ASP A 128 -3.89 27.70 10.75
C ASP A 128 -5.02 27.00 11.52
N SER A 129 -5.59 25.93 10.98
CA SER A 129 -6.71 25.22 11.61
C SER A 129 -6.23 24.24 12.69
N ARG A 130 -7.09 24.00 13.70
CA ARG A 130 -6.80 23.00 14.75
C ARG A 130 -6.77 21.60 14.15
N ILE A 131 -5.77 20.79 14.49
CA ILE A 131 -5.61 19.40 14.02
C ILE A 131 -6.87 18.54 14.28
N ALA A 132 -7.57 18.79 15.41
CA ALA A 132 -8.79 18.07 15.75
C ALA A 132 -9.94 18.28 14.75
N THR A 133 -9.97 19.41 14.03
CA THR A 133 -11.00 19.72 13.01
C THR A 133 -10.70 19.13 11.65
N LEU A 134 -9.48 18.64 11.43
CA LEU A 134 -9.05 18.04 10.18
C LEU A 134 -9.61 16.63 10.03
N SER A 135 -9.88 16.21 8.78
CA SER A 135 -10.25 14.84 8.45
C SER A 135 -9.09 13.85 8.73
N GLY A 136 -9.40 12.55 8.79
CA GLY A 136 -8.39 11.50 9.05
C GLY A 136 -7.18 11.58 8.11
N GLY A 137 -7.40 11.75 6.81
CA GLY A 137 -6.32 11.88 5.83
C GLY A 137 -5.45 13.12 6.03
N TRP A 138 -6.04 14.27 6.37
CA TRP A 138 -5.29 15.48 6.68
C TRP A 138 -4.49 15.35 7.98
N ARG A 139 -5.01 14.65 9.00
CA ARG A 139 -4.26 14.34 10.23
C ARG A 139 -3.05 13.45 9.95
N MET A 140 -3.19 12.45 9.09
CA MET A 140 -2.05 11.61 8.68
C MET A 140 -0.99 12.41 7.91
N ARG A 141 -1.38 13.34 7.05
CA ARG A 141 -0.43 14.26 6.39
C ARG A 141 0.29 15.17 7.39
N CYS A 142 -0.38 15.65 8.46
CA CYS A 142 0.27 16.39 9.54
C CYS A 142 1.31 15.53 10.27
N GLN A 143 1.01 14.26 10.54
CA GLN A 143 1.97 13.35 11.17
C GLN A 143 3.18 13.10 10.27
N LEU A 144 2.96 12.91 8.96
CA LEU A 144 4.04 12.79 7.98
C LEU A 144 4.89 14.08 7.95
N ALA A 145 4.26 15.25 7.91
CA ALA A 145 4.97 16.55 7.98
C ALA A 145 5.83 16.65 9.23
N SER A 146 5.31 16.25 10.38
CA SER A 146 6.05 16.23 11.65
C SER A 146 7.25 15.27 11.58
N ALA A 147 7.09 14.07 11.02
CA ALA A 147 8.20 13.12 10.85
C ALA A 147 9.31 13.67 9.93
N LEU A 148 8.93 14.33 8.82
CA LEU A 148 9.86 14.92 7.86
C LEU A 148 10.58 16.18 8.41
N LEU A 149 9.98 16.85 9.38
CA LEU A 149 10.55 18.04 10.02
C LEU A 149 11.66 17.67 11.02
N HIS A 150 11.49 16.52 11.72
CA HIS A 150 12.46 16.06 12.70
C HIS A 150 13.76 15.59 12.04
N THR A 151 14.89 15.99 12.62
CA THR A 151 16.19 15.43 12.28
C THR A 151 16.37 14.10 13.03
N ALA A 152 16.59 13.02 12.31
CA ALA A 152 16.77 11.69 12.88
C ALA A 152 17.90 10.96 12.14
N ASP A 153 18.61 10.06 12.84
CA ASP A 153 19.63 9.21 12.21
C ASP A 153 18.97 8.16 11.29
N VAL A 154 17.76 7.71 11.64
CA VAL A 154 16.97 6.76 10.84
C VAL A 154 15.54 7.27 10.72
N LEU A 155 15.09 7.52 9.50
CA LEU A 155 13.70 7.86 9.15
C LEU A 155 13.01 6.62 8.62
N ILE A 156 11.96 6.16 9.31
CA ILE A 156 11.16 5.00 8.91
C ILE A 156 9.78 5.50 8.47
N LEU A 157 9.40 5.21 7.22
CA LEU A 157 8.12 5.56 6.65
C LEU A 157 7.37 4.29 6.22
N ASP A 158 6.19 4.09 6.78
CA ASP A 158 5.31 2.97 6.45
C ASP A 158 4.11 3.47 5.66
N GLU A 159 4.02 3.08 4.39
CA GLU A 159 2.98 3.45 3.43
C GLU A 159 2.67 4.97 3.38
N PRO A 160 3.69 5.85 3.20
CA PRO A 160 3.48 7.30 3.28
C PRO A 160 2.63 7.85 2.14
N THR A 161 2.44 7.11 1.06
CA THR A 161 1.67 7.51 -0.14
C THR A 161 0.16 7.32 0.00
N ASN A 162 -0.31 6.50 0.95
CA ASN A 162 -1.73 6.09 1.05
C ASN A 162 -2.74 7.24 1.18
N PHE A 163 -2.33 8.40 1.72
CA PHE A 163 -3.22 9.55 1.93
C PHE A 163 -2.85 10.74 1.06
N LEU A 164 -1.89 10.56 0.15
CA LEU A 164 -1.44 11.61 -0.76
C LEU A 164 -2.18 11.50 -2.09
N ASP A 165 -2.36 12.64 -2.73
CA ASP A 165 -2.69 12.66 -4.15
C ASP A 165 -1.38 12.64 -4.98
N MET A 166 -1.51 12.53 -6.29
CA MET A 166 -0.36 12.45 -7.19
C MET A 166 0.62 13.62 -7.00
N MET A 167 0.10 14.83 -6.74
CA MET A 167 0.96 15.99 -6.52
C MET A 167 1.77 15.88 -5.23
N GLY A 168 1.13 15.44 -4.14
CA GLY A 168 1.79 15.18 -2.86
C GLY A 168 2.79 14.02 -2.95
N THR A 169 2.44 12.96 -3.70
CA THR A 169 3.35 11.82 -3.94
C THR A 169 4.58 12.22 -4.72
N LEU A 170 4.44 12.98 -5.81
CA LEU A 170 5.57 13.50 -6.61
C LEU A 170 6.45 14.44 -5.79
N TRP A 171 5.84 15.30 -4.98
CA TRP A 171 6.58 16.18 -4.09
C TRP A 171 7.37 15.37 -3.05
N LEU A 172 6.73 14.40 -2.37
CA LEU A 172 7.38 13.55 -1.38
C LEU A 172 8.53 12.75 -2.00
N GLN A 173 8.33 12.19 -3.19
CA GLN A 173 9.34 11.48 -3.95
C GLN A 173 10.60 12.33 -4.15
N LYS A 174 10.44 13.58 -4.60
CA LYS A 174 11.56 14.51 -4.80
C LYS A 174 12.19 14.96 -3.49
N TYR A 175 11.38 15.21 -2.46
CA TYR A 175 11.88 15.55 -1.12
C TYR A 175 12.78 14.44 -0.56
N LEU A 176 12.34 13.18 -0.64
CA LEU A 176 13.11 12.03 -0.16
C LEU A 176 14.35 11.76 -1.02
N ALA A 177 14.26 11.91 -2.33
CA ALA A 177 15.42 11.80 -3.22
C ALA A 177 16.49 12.85 -2.89
N GLY A 178 16.08 14.09 -2.54
CA GLY A 178 16.97 15.16 -2.09
C GLY A 178 17.42 15.07 -0.64
N LEU A 179 16.96 14.07 0.13
CA LEU A 179 17.27 13.94 1.55
C LEU A 179 18.78 13.91 1.85
N ARG A 180 19.56 13.31 0.96
CA ARG A 180 21.03 13.23 1.07
C ARG A 180 21.71 14.59 1.00
N ASP A 181 21.14 15.56 0.30
CA ASP A 181 21.75 16.88 0.12
C ASP A 181 21.64 17.73 1.40
N PHE A 182 20.53 17.60 2.14
CA PHE A 182 20.29 18.40 3.35
C PHE A 182 20.37 17.61 4.66
N SER A 183 20.42 16.28 4.61
CA SER A 183 20.58 15.39 5.77
C SER A 183 21.40 14.14 5.40
N PRO A 184 22.71 14.29 5.10
CA PRO A 184 23.53 13.20 4.56
C PRO A 184 23.73 12.01 5.50
N ASN A 185 23.50 12.19 6.80
CA ASN A 185 23.67 11.14 7.81
C ASN A 185 22.37 10.40 8.14
N THR A 186 21.24 10.78 7.53
CA THR A 186 19.95 10.14 7.79
C THR A 186 19.77 8.92 6.87
N ALA A 187 19.61 7.75 7.47
CA ALA A 187 19.19 6.53 6.74
C ALA A 187 17.67 6.52 6.55
N LEU A 188 17.21 6.28 5.32
CA LEU A 188 15.79 6.15 5.00
C LEU A 188 15.41 4.68 4.88
N VAL A 189 14.40 4.24 5.63
CA VAL A 189 13.74 2.94 5.49
C VAL A 189 12.29 3.19 5.05
N LEU A 190 11.95 2.72 3.85
CA LEU A 190 10.66 2.95 3.22
C LEU A 190 9.94 1.62 3.01
N VAL A 191 8.69 1.54 3.47
CA VAL A 191 7.74 0.48 3.13
C VAL A 191 6.66 1.08 2.25
N SER A 192 6.47 0.56 1.03
CA SER A 192 5.42 1.03 0.12
C SER A 192 5.04 -0.03 -0.91
N HIS A 193 3.79 0.03 -1.35
CA HIS A 193 3.23 -0.75 -2.45
C HIS A 193 3.17 0.05 -3.77
N ASP A 194 3.59 1.30 -3.78
CA ASP A 194 3.71 2.11 -4.99
C ASP A 194 5.05 1.83 -5.70
N ARG A 195 5.00 1.09 -6.83
CA ARG A 195 6.18 0.69 -7.61
C ARG A 195 7.01 1.87 -8.08
N ASP A 196 6.34 2.88 -8.63
CA ASP A 196 7.01 4.04 -9.20
C ASP A 196 7.67 4.88 -8.11
N PHE A 197 7.03 4.99 -6.95
CA PHE A 197 7.56 5.69 -5.79
C PHE A 197 8.81 4.98 -5.23
N VAL A 198 8.76 3.65 -5.04
CA VAL A 198 9.91 2.85 -4.57
C VAL A 198 11.06 2.93 -5.58
N ASN A 199 10.79 2.76 -6.89
CA ASN A 199 11.82 2.81 -7.92
C ASN A 199 12.55 4.15 -8.01
N ALA A 200 11.85 5.23 -7.67
CA ALA A 200 12.41 6.58 -7.75
C ALA A 200 13.13 7.04 -6.48
N THR A 201 12.85 6.40 -5.32
CA THR A 201 13.38 6.82 -4.02
C THR A 201 14.40 5.85 -3.44
N CYS A 202 14.29 4.55 -3.75
CA CYS A 202 15.11 3.50 -3.13
C CYS A 202 16.20 3.01 -4.08
N GLU A 203 17.40 2.81 -3.55
CA GLU A 203 18.56 2.25 -4.24
C GLU A 203 18.80 0.78 -3.89
N GLU A 204 18.33 0.36 -2.72
CA GLU A 204 18.46 -1.01 -2.21
C GLU A 204 17.10 -1.50 -1.76
N LEU A 205 16.86 -2.81 -1.91
CA LEU A 205 15.63 -3.46 -1.49
C LEU A 205 15.89 -4.45 -0.36
N MET A 206 15.00 -4.44 0.62
CA MET A 206 14.89 -5.48 1.64
C MET A 206 13.58 -6.25 1.42
N ILE A 207 13.69 -7.49 1.00
CA ILE A 207 12.54 -8.35 0.70
C ILE A 207 12.32 -9.29 1.87
N LEU A 208 11.17 -9.17 2.51
CA LEU A 208 10.77 -10.07 3.60
C LEU A 208 10.05 -11.29 3.01
N ARG A 209 10.71 -12.45 3.06
CA ARG A 209 10.17 -13.71 2.56
C ARG A 209 10.45 -14.85 3.53
N ASP A 210 9.45 -15.70 3.79
CA ASP A 210 9.59 -16.87 4.69
C ASP A 210 10.24 -16.51 6.04
N LYS A 211 9.90 -15.32 6.60
CA LYS A 211 10.47 -14.76 7.84
C LYS A 211 11.98 -14.47 7.76
N GLN A 212 12.52 -14.36 6.56
CA GLN A 212 13.91 -13.97 6.30
C GLN A 212 13.96 -12.70 5.50
N LEU A 213 14.99 -11.88 5.73
CA LEU A 213 15.28 -10.68 4.96
C LEU A 213 16.31 -11.01 3.89
N VAL A 214 15.94 -10.76 2.64
CA VAL A 214 16.85 -10.88 1.49
C VAL A 214 17.19 -9.47 1.03
N TYR A 215 18.48 -9.17 0.95
CA TYR A 215 18.98 -7.89 0.47
C TYR A 215 19.25 -7.95 -1.03
N TYR A 216 18.81 -6.94 -1.75
CA TYR A 216 19.08 -6.80 -3.18
C TYR A 216 19.54 -5.37 -3.47
N GLN A 217 20.71 -5.26 -4.10
CA GLN A 217 21.26 -3.96 -4.54
C GLN A 217 20.66 -3.60 -5.89
N GLY A 218 19.81 -2.60 -5.91
CA GLY A 218 19.08 -2.13 -7.08
C GLY A 218 17.63 -1.80 -6.76
N ASN A 219 16.92 -1.26 -7.75
CA ASN A 219 15.51 -0.93 -7.64
C ASN A 219 14.59 -2.14 -7.93
N LEU A 220 13.29 -1.98 -7.71
CA LEU A 220 12.30 -3.05 -7.85
C LEU A 220 12.23 -3.61 -9.28
N ASP A 221 12.37 -2.76 -10.31
CA ASP A 221 12.34 -3.22 -11.69
C ASP A 221 13.57 -4.07 -12.05
N SER A 222 14.76 -3.75 -11.50
CA SER A 222 15.96 -4.55 -11.69
C SER A 222 15.87 -5.89 -10.97
N TYR A 223 15.25 -5.90 -9.78
CA TYR A 223 14.95 -7.12 -9.04
C TYR A 223 14.00 -8.04 -9.81
N ASP A 224 12.88 -7.51 -10.28
CA ASP A 224 11.89 -8.29 -11.07
C ASP A 224 12.54 -8.89 -12.34
N LYS A 225 13.36 -8.11 -13.05
CA LYS A 225 14.11 -8.60 -14.22
C LYS A 225 15.08 -9.71 -13.85
N SER A 226 15.86 -9.52 -12.78
CA SER A 226 16.82 -10.51 -12.29
C SER A 226 16.13 -11.81 -11.87
N MET A 227 15.03 -11.72 -11.12
CA MET A 227 14.27 -12.89 -10.69
C MET A 227 13.66 -13.64 -11.87
N ARG A 228 13.12 -12.96 -12.87
CA ARG A 228 12.59 -13.59 -14.09
C ARG A 228 13.69 -14.33 -14.86
N HIS A 229 14.84 -13.70 -15.05
CA HIS A 229 15.98 -14.37 -15.68
C HIS A 229 16.42 -15.62 -14.93
N GLU A 230 16.45 -15.57 -13.60
CA GLU A 230 16.82 -16.71 -12.77
C GLU A 230 15.79 -17.85 -12.87
N VAL A 231 14.49 -17.54 -12.76
CA VAL A 231 13.40 -18.51 -12.93
C VAL A 231 13.46 -19.15 -14.31
N LEU A 232 13.62 -18.35 -15.38
CA LEU A 232 13.71 -18.87 -16.75
C LEU A 232 14.95 -19.76 -16.93
N ARG A 233 16.10 -19.37 -16.37
CA ARG A 233 17.32 -20.16 -16.37
C ARG A 233 17.12 -21.51 -15.68
N MET A 234 16.53 -21.50 -14.48
CA MET A 234 16.28 -22.71 -13.70
C MET A 234 15.24 -23.61 -14.37
N THR A 235 14.21 -23.04 -14.96
CA THR A 235 13.18 -23.78 -15.72
C THR A 235 13.80 -24.48 -16.92
N ARG A 236 14.61 -23.78 -17.73
CA ARG A 236 15.31 -24.39 -18.87
C ARG A 236 16.27 -25.51 -18.45
N LEU A 237 16.99 -25.32 -17.35
CA LEU A 237 17.85 -26.37 -16.80
C LEU A 237 17.04 -27.60 -16.38
N LYS A 238 15.90 -27.42 -15.73
CA LYS A 238 15.00 -28.50 -15.31
C LYS A 238 14.37 -29.21 -16.50
N GLU A 239 13.91 -28.49 -17.51
CA GLU A 239 13.39 -29.08 -18.76
C GLU A 239 14.45 -29.86 -19.52
N ALA A 240 15.67 -29.34 -19.61
CA ALA A 240 16.78 -30.05 -20.23
C ALA A 240 17.10 -31.36 -19.47
N GLN A 241 17.06 -31.35 -18.14
CA GLN A 241 17.23 -32.52 -17.31
C GLN A 241 16.12 -33.55 -17.56
N TYR A 242 14.86 -33.15 -17.55
CA TYR A 242 13.73 -34.04 -17.85
C TYR A 242 13.81 -34.61 -19.26
N SER A 243 14.19 -33.83 -20.26
CA SER A 243 14.39 -34.29 -21.64
C SER A 243 15.49 -35.34 -21.74
N GLN A 244 16.62 -35.14 -21.05
CA GLN A 244 17.69 -36.14 -21.00
C GLN A 244 17.24 -37.44 -20.33
N ILE A 245 16.51 -37.37 -19.22
CA ILE A 245 15.97 -38.54 -18.52
C ILE A 245 14.97 -39.27 -19.42
N ALA A 246 14.07 -38.56 -20.08
CA ALA A 246 13.09 -39.13 -21.01
C ALA A 246 13.77 -39.84 -22.19
N HIS A 247 14.82 -39.21 -22.77
CA HIS A 247 15.61 -39.81 -23.85
C HIS A 247 16.35 -41.12 -23.39
N MET A 248 16.95 -41.10 -22.21
CA MET A 248 17.60 -42.27 -21.63
C MET A 248 16.61 -43.41 -21.34
N ASN A 249 15.45 -43.08 -20.78
CA ASN A 249 14.37 -44.05 -20.55
C ASN A 249 13.87 -44.69 -21.86
N LYS A 250 13.67 -43.88 -22.91
CA LYS A 250 13.28 -44.34 -24.24
C LYS A 250 14.33 -45.28 -24.84
N THR A 251 15.63 -44.96 -24.68
CA THR A 251 16.74 -45.79 -25.14
C THR A 251 16.81 -47.11 -24.39
N VAL A 252 16.64 -47.11 -23.05
CA VAL A 252 16.58 -48.32 -22.23
C VAL A 252 15.40 -49.19 -22.63
N ALA A 253 14.20 -48.61 -22.80
CA ALA A 253 13.01 -49.34 -23.24
C ALA A 253 13.18 -49.98 -24.62
N ASN A 254 13.76 -49.25 -25.58
CA ASN A 254 14.07 -49.77 -26.92
C ASN A 254 15.08 -50.94 -26.89
N ASN A 255 16.15 -50.81 -26.10
CA ASN A 255 17.15 -51.89 -25.96
C ASN A 255 16.53 -53.12 -25.30
N ILE A 256 15.66 -53.00 -24.31
CA ILE A 256 14.93 -54.11 -23.71
C ILE A 256 14.02 -54.79 -24.75
N ARG A 257 13.26 -53.99 -25.52
CA ARG A 257 12.35 -54.50 -26.56
C ARG A 257 13.10 -55.25 -27.65
N GLN A 258 14.22 -54.70 -28.13
CA GLN A 258 15.06 -55.33 -29.14
C GLN A 258 15.77 -56.58 -28.59
N GLY A 259 16.34 -56.51 -27.38
CA GLY A 259 17.00 -57.65 -26.75
C GLY A 259 16.05 -58.83 -26.53
N LYS A 260 14.79 -58.58 -26.13
CA LYS A 260 13.74 -59.61 -26.02
C LYS A 260 13.32 -60.18 -27.38
N LYS A 261 13.31 -59.39 -28.46
CA LYS A 261 12.92 -59.84 -29.81
C LYS A 261 13.98 -60.60 -30.51
N THR A 262 15.27 -60.31 -30.30
CA THR A 262 16.41 -60.90 -30.97
C THR A 262 17.16 -61.96 -30.13
N GLY A 263 16.80 -62.18 -28.86
CA GLY A 263 17.50 -63.06 -27.93
C GLY A 263 18.91 -62.53 -27.51
N ASP A 264 19.20 -61.21 -27.78
CA ASP A 264 20.52 -60.64 -27.55
C ASP A 264 20.73 -60.28 -26.06
N GLU A 265 21.39 -61.16 -25.33
CA GLU A 265 21.70 -60.96 -23.90
C GLU A 265 22.59 -59.76 -23.65
N ASN A 266 23.44 -59.34 -24.58
CA ASN A 266 24.29 -58.15 -24.41
C ASN A 266 23.47 -56.87 -24.38
N LYS A 267 22.45 -56.76 -25.23
CA LYS A 267 21.52 -55.64 -25.20
C LYS A 267 20.72 -55.59 -23.89
N LEU A 268 20.32 -56.75 -23.36
CA LEU A 268 19.61 -56.82 -22.08
C LEU A 268 20.50 -56.43 -20.89
N ARG A 269 21.78 -56.88 -20.91
CA ARG A 269 22.78 -56.47 -19.88
C ARG A 269 23.08 -54.98 -19.97
N GLN A 270 23.23 -54.41 -21.16
CA GLN A 270 23.44 -53.00 -21.37
C GLN A 270 22.21 -52.19 -20.90
N ALA A 271 20.99 -52.63 -21.18
CA ALA A 271 19.77 -51.99 -20.72
C ALA A 271 19.66 -52.02 -19.18
N LYS A 272 19.95 -53.17 -18.53
CA LYS A 272 19.99 -53.27 -17.05
C LYS A 272 21.03 -52.34 -16.45
N SER A 273 22.26 -52.32 -16.99
CA SER A 273 23.33 -51.43 -16.52
C SER A 273 22.96 -49.96 -16.69
N ARG A 274 22.36 -49.57 -17.84
CA ARG A 274 21.88 -48.21 -18.08
C ARG A 274 20.72 -47.86 -17.16
N LYS A 275 19.78 -48.79 -16.93
CA LYS A 275 18.67 -48.56 -15.99
C LYS A 275 19.19 -48.37 -14.56
N LYS A 276 20.12 -49.23 -14.10
CA LYS A 276 20.76 -49.07 -12.79
C LYS A 276 21.49 -47.72 -12.66
N LYS A 277 22.25 -47.31 -13.69
CA LYS A 277 22.88 -46.00 -13.74
C LYS A 277 21.86 -44.83 -13.79
N LEU A 278 20.68 -45.06 -14.38
CA LEU A 278 19.59 -44.06 -14.40
C LEU A 278 18.95 -43.99 -13.02
N ASP A 279 18.64 -45.12 -12.38
CA ASP A 279 18.07 -45.17 -11.04
C ASP A 279 19.06 -44.58 -10.00
N GLU A 280 20.35 -44.84 -10.16
CA GLU A 280 21.43 -44.23 -9.39
C GLU A 280 21.60 -42.74 -9.70
N ARG A 281 21.29 -42.28 -10.94
CA ARG A 281 21.36 -40.89 -11.39
C ARG A 281 20.05 -40.13 -11.23
N MET A 282 18.89 -40.78 -11.17
CA MET A 282 17.62 -40.12 -10.84
C MET A 282 17.62 -39.54 -9.44
N GLY A 283 18.56 -39.96 -8.61
CA GLY A 283 18.89 -39.20 -7.43
C GLY A 283 20.00 -38.13 -7.61
N LEU A 284 20.55 -37.91 -8.81
CA LEU A 284 21.65 -36.97 -9.05
C LEU A 284 21.14 -35.80 -9.90
N GLU A 285 20.61 -34.81 -9.26
CA GLU A 285 20.24 -33.57 -9.89
C GLU A 285 21.49 -32.76 -10.28
N ALA A 286 21.46 -32.07 -11.42
CA ALA A 286 22.55 -31.20 -11.81
C ALA A 286 22.62 -30.02 -10.81
N ASN A 287 23.83 -29.66 -10.38
CA ASN A 287 24.04 -28.56 -9.45
C ASN A 287 23.56 -27.23 -10.08
N ALA A 288 23.00 -26.36 -9.30
CA ALA A 288 22.56 -25.03 -9.69
C ALA A 288 23.64 -24.20 -10.43
N LYS A 289 24.90 -24.57 -10.32
CA LYS A 289 26.06 -23.98 -11.02
C LYS A 289 26.38 -24.62 -12.40
N GLY A 290 25.54 -25.53 -12.92
CA GLY A 290 25.69 -26.09 -14.28
C GLY A 290 26.88 -27.05 -14.49
N GLY A 291 27.53 -27.51 -13.43
CA GLY A 291 28.64 -28.45 -13.51
C GLY A 291 28.21 -29.88 -13.84
N ARG A 292 28.89 -30.55 -14.82
CA ARG A 292 28.73 -31.97 -15.05
C ARG A 292 29.42 -32.77 -13.94
N PHE A 293 28.67 -33.60 -13.21
CA PHE A 293 29.22 -34.35 -12.10
C PHE A 293 30.03 -35.57 -12.48
N LYS A 294 31.22 -35.67 -11.92
CA LYS A 294 31.87 -36.97 -11.59
C LYS A 294 31.29 -37.43 -10.24
N LEU A 295 30.85 -38.70 -10.22
CA LEU A 295 30.32 -39.37 -9.04
C LEU A 295 31.32 -39.31 -7.87
N SER A 296 31.09 -38.44 -6.90
CA SER A 296 31.63 -38.57 -5.55
C SER A 296 30.45 -38.83 -4.61
N ARG A 297 30.57 -39.85 -3.77
CA ARG A 297 29.49 -40.39 -2.92
C ARG A 297 29.07 -39.46 -1.76
N GLU A 298 29.70 -38.33 -1.59
CA GLU A 298 29.59 -37.51 -0.37
C GLU A 298 28.99 -36.11 -0.54
N LEU A 299 28.55 -35.73 -1.73
CA LEU A 299 27.93 -34.41 -1.91
C LEU A 299 26.41 -34.49 -1.77
N VAL A 300 25.91 -33.83 -0.74
CA VAL A 300 24.50 -33.52 -0.54
C VAL A 300 23.96 -32.87 -1.82
N ARG A 301 22.89 -33.44 -2.35
CA ARG A 301 22.29 -33.10 -3.63
C ARG A 301 21.35 -31.92 -3.46
N ASP A 302 21.76 -30.79 -3.95
CA ASP A 302 20.84 -29.64 -4.08
C ASP A 302 19.92 -29.90 -5.28
N ALA A 303 18.67 -30.18 -4.99
CA ALA A 303 17.62 -30.21 -6.01
C ALA A 303 17.62 -28.89 -6.77
N ILE A 304 17.36 -28.92 -8.10
CA ILE A 304 17.07 -27.67 -8.83
C ILE A 304 15.73 -27.19 -8.31
N GLU A 305 15.76 -26.42 -7.24
CA GLU A 305 14.62 -25.67 -6.77
C GLU A 305 14.49 -24.43 -7.67
N ILE A 306 13.44 -24.41 -8.48
CA ILE A 306 13.02 -23.17 -9.12
C ILE A 306 12.68 -22.24 -7.96
N PRO A 307 13.32 -21.05 -7.84
CA PRO A 307 12.88 -20.09 -6.84
C PRO A 307 11.38 -19.96 -7.00
N LYS A 308 10.63 -20.37 -5.99
CA LYS A 308 9.20 -20.09 -5.99
C LYS A 308 9.10 -18.59 -6.07
N GLY A 309 8.75 -18.05 -7.24
CA GLY A 309 8.11 -16.75 -7.27
C GLY A 309 7.04 -16.79 -6.19
N GLU A 310 6.77 -15.69 -5.53
CA GLU A 310 5.57 -15.61 -4.72
C GLU A 310 4.46 -16.17 -5.59
N ASP A 311 3.66 -17.11 -5.06
CA ASP A 311 2.67 -17.85 -5.84
C ASP A 311 1.93 -16.87 -6.73
N ASP A 312 2.09 -16.99 -8.04
CA ASP A 312 1.49 -16.07 -9.02
C ASP A 312 0.00 -16.01 -8.73
N VAL A 313 -0.42 -14.98 -8.03
CA VAL A 313 -1.84 -14.73 -7.78
C VAL A 313 -2.47 -14.48 -9.14
N THR A 314 -3.13 -15.49 -9.69
CA THR A 314 -3.86 -15.33 -10.94
C THR A 314 -5.30 -14.95 -10.63
N LEU A 315 -5.67 -13.71 -10.98
CA LEU A 315 -7.06 -13.27 -10.95
C LEU A 315 -7.69 -13.54 -12.32
N ARG A 316 -8.85 -14.18 -12.33
CA ARG A 316 -9.63 -14.45 -13.53
C ARG A 316 -11.06 -13.99 -13.33
N PHE A 317 -11.48 -13.03 -14.13
CA PHE A 317 -12.82 -12.50 -14.07
C PHE A 317 -13.73 -13.18 -15.12
N PRO A 318 -14.98 -13.51 -14.77
CA PRO A 318 -15.96 -13.95 -15.74
C PRO A 318 -16.16 -12.88 -16.83
N PRO A 319 -16.35 -13.27 -18.10
CA PRO A 319 -16.57 -12.31 -19.18
C PRO A 319 -17.89 -11.56 -19.00
N ALA A 320 -17.92 -10.29 -19.45
CA ALA A 320 -19.14 -9.51 -19.51
C ALA A 320 -20.14 -10.18 -20.47
N PRO A 321 -21.45 -10.15 -20.17
CA PRO A 321 -22.48 -10.68 -21.05
C PRO A 321 -22.49 -9.95 -22.40
N GLU A 322 -22.86 -10.67 -23.47
CA GLU A 322 -23.01 -10.07 -24.80
C GLU A 322 -24.24 -9.17 -24.85
N MET A 323 -24.09 -8.02 -25.46
CA MET A 323 -25.18 -7.07 -25.70
C MET A 323 -25.50 -7.00 -27.18
N ARG A 324 -26.80 -6.93 -27.49
CA ARG A 324 -27.29 -6.74 -28.86
C ARG A 324 -27.27 -5.25 -29.21
N PHE A 325 -26.51 -4.87 -30.26
CA PHE A 325 -26.43 -3.51 -30.81
C PHE A 325 -26.14 -2.38 -29.82
N PRO A 326 -25.10 -2.44 -29.02
CA PRO A 326 -24.74 -1.35 -28.12
C PRO A 326 -24.11 -0.19 -28.90
N SER A 327 -24.77 0.97 -28.93
CA SER A 327 -24.18 2.19 -29.47
C SER A 327 -23.28 2.87 -28.42
N SER A 328 -23.86 3.27 -27.31
CA SER A 328 -23.15 3.76 -26.11
C SER A 328 -23.73 3.09 -24.87
N LEU A 329 -22.91 2.84 -23.87
CA LEU A 329 -23.32 2.25 -22.61
C LEU A 329 -23.83 3.30 -21.65
N ILE A 330 -23.07 4.39 -21.50
CA ILE A 330 -23.40 5.55 -20.66
C ILE A 330 -23.04 6.80 -21.47
N SER A 331 -23.93 7.79 -21.49
CA SER A 331 -23.70 9.11 -22.08
C SER A 331 -24.07 10.19 -21.06
N LEU A 332 -23.12 11.04 -20.76
CA LEU A 332 -23.31 12.27 -19.99
C LEU A 332 -23.31 13.46 -20.97
N GLU A 333 -24.34 14.26 -20.95
CA GLU A 333 -24.53 15.44 -21.82
C GLU A 333 -24.71 16.69 -20.94
N ASN A 334 -23.72 17.58 -20.93
CA ASN A 334 -23.70 18.84 -20.17
C ASN A 334 -24.09 18.66 -18.70
N VAL A 335 -23.57 17.61 -18.07
CA VAL A 335 -23.91 17.23 -16.71
C VAL A 335 -23.21 18.13 -15.72
N SER A 336 -24.00 18.75 -14.84
CA SER A 336 -23.50 19.50 -13.70
C SER A 336 -24.10 18.98 -12.39
N TYR A 337 -23.30 18.99 -11.33
CA TYR A 337 -23.75 18.52 -10.02
C TYR A 337 -23.25 19.44 -8.90
N ARG A 338 -24.16 19.73 -7.95
CA ARG A 338 -23.90 20.54 -6.76
C ARG A 338 -24.47 19.84 -5.52
N TYR A 339 -23.64 19.68 -4.49
CA TYR A 339 -24.14 19.19 -3.20
C TYR A 339 -25.06 20.21 -2.52
N PRO A 340 -26.07 19.74 -1.77
CA PRO A 340 -26.88 20.61 -0.92
C PRO A 340 -25.97 21.41 0.03
N ARG A 341 -26.25 22.70 0.22
CA ARG A 341 -25.49 23.62 1.08
C ARG A 341 -24.10 24.03 0.60
N VAL A 342 -23.64 23.56 -0.56
CA VAL A 342 -22.37 24.00 -1.15
C VAL A 342 -22.66 25.04 -2.23
N PRO A 343 -22.07 26.25 -2.18
CA PRO A 343 -22.39 27.34 -3.12
C PRO A 343 -21.90 27.04 -4.54
N ARG A 344 -20.77 26.34 -4.70
CA ARG A 344 -20.16 26.06 -5.99
C ARG A 344 -20.49 24.64 -6.47
N PRO A 345 -20.80 24.46 -7.76
CA PRO A 345 -20.97 23.13 -8.33
C PRO A 345 -19.63 22.37 -8.31
N VAL A 346 -19.70 21.06 -8.02
CA VAL A 346 -18.53 20.17 -8.01
C VAL A 346 -18.24 19.65 -9.42
N LEU A 347 -19.28 19.43 -10.24
CA LEU A 347 -19.17 19.10 -11.66
C LEU A 347 -19.87 20.18 -12.49
N GLN A 348 -19.25 20.57 -13.61
CA GLN A 348 -19.71 21.63 -14.51
C GLN A 348 -19.58 21.18 -15.96
N ASP A 349 -20.72 21.12 -16.66
CA ASP A 349 -20.82 20.87 -18.10
C ASP A 349 -20.00 19.64 -18.56
N VAL A 350 -20.10 18.56 -17.80
CA VAL A 350 -19.36 17.31 -18.06
C VAL A 350 -20.00 16.58 -19.23
N ASN A 351 -19.19 16.25 -20.24
CA ASN A 351 -19.56 15.44 -21.40
C ASN A 351 -18.67 14.22 -21.45
N LEU A 352 -19.25 13.01 -21.35
CA LEU A 352 -18.53 11.74 -21.38
C LEU A 352 -19.39 10.66 -22.01
N ILE A 353 -18.83 9.94 -22.97
CA ILE A 353 -19.49 8.79 -23.60
C ILE A 353 -18.63 7.55 -23.37
N VAL A 354 -19.25 6.49 -22.87
CA VAL A 354 -18.65 5.18 -22.63
C VAL A 354 -19.19 4.18 -23.61
N HIS A 355 -18.31 3.52 -24.36
CA HIS A 355 -18.65 2.45 -25.30
C HIS A 355 -18.25 1.06 -24.77
N PRO A 356 -18.77 -0.03 -25.34
CA PRO A 356 -18.34 -1.37 -24.98
C PRO A 356 -16.84 -1.58 -25.20
N GLY A 357 -16.16 -2.10 -24.18
CA GLY A 357 -14.74 -2.35 -24.23
C GLY A 357 -13.84 -1.14 -23.99
N ASP A 358 -14.38 0.07 -23.78
CA ASP A 358 -13.59 1.26 -23.48
C ASP A 358 -12.73 1.08 -22.22
N ARG A 359 -11.56 1.70 -22.25
CA ARG A 359 -10.63 1.82 -21.10
C ARG A 359 -10.48 3.29 -20.78
N ILE A 360 -11.08 3.72 -19.69
CA ILE A 360 -11.12 5.13 -19.30
C ILE A 360 -10.41 5.30 -17.95
N GLY A 361 -9.37 6.12 -17.92
CA GLY A 361 -8.68 6.54 -16.70
C GLY A 361 -9.18 7.93 -16.27
N LEU A 362 -9.49 8.09 -14.99
CA LEU A 362 -9.88 9.37 -14.41
C LEU A 362 -8.80 9.82 -13.43
N LEU A 363 -8.02 10.81 -13.83
CA LEU A 363 -7.00 11.47 -13.03
C LEU A 363 -7.54 12.76 -12.39
N GLY A 364 -6.87 13.26 -11.40
CA GLY A 364 -7.19 14.55 -10.78
C GLY A 364 -6.76 14.59 -9.32
N LEU A 365 -6.56 15.79 -8.80
CA LEU A 365 -6.19 16.00 -7.40
C LEU A 365 -7.34 15.67 -6.44
N ASN A 366 -7.04 15.55 -5.15
CA ASN A 366 -8.06 15.33 -4.14
C ASN A 366 -9.04 16.51 -4.11
N GLY A 367 -10.34 16.19 -4.00
CA GLY A 367 -11.41 17.19 -4.07
C GLY A 367 -11.77 17.71 -5.47
N ALA A 368 -11.15 17.20 -6.53
CA ALA A 368 -11.46 17.60 -7.92
C ALA A 368 -12.86 17.15 -8.41
N GLY A 369 -13.51 16.22 -7.68
CA GLY A 369 -14.85 15.72 -8.03
C GLY A 369 -14.86 14.34 -8.67
N LYS A 370 -13.76 13.56 -8.62
CA LYS A 370 -13.66 12.20 -9.19
C LYS A 370 -14.73 11.26 -8.65
N THR A 371 -14.83 11.11 -7.33
CA THR A 371 -15.83 10.24 -6.69
C THR A 371 -17.26 10.72 -6.99
N THR A 372 -17.50 12.04 -7.04
CA THR A 372 -18.81 12.59 -7.43
C THR A 372 -19.18 12.20 -8.86
N LEU A 373 -18.21 12.29 -9.79
CA LEU A 373 -18.42 11.87 -11.18
C LEU A 373 -18.73 10.38 -11.26
N VAL A 374 -18.00 9.53 -10.54
CA VAL A 374 -18.26 8.10 -10.45
C VAL A 374 -19.67 7.82 -9.92
N GLN A 375 -20.10 8.52 -8.88
CA GLN A 375 -21.45 8.36 -8.32
C GLN A 375 -22.56 8.81 -9.29
N VAL A 376 -22.30 9.79 -10.14
CA VAL A 376 -23.22 10.19 -11.22
C VAL A 376 -23.22 9.13 -12.33
N LEU A 377 -22.07 8.62 -12.74
CA LEU A 377 -21.93 7.55 -13.74
C LEU A 377 -22.64 6.24 -13.31
N THR A 378 -22.58 5.93 -12.02
CA THR A 378 -23.25 4.75 -11.44
C THR A 378 -24.70 4.99 -11.06
N ASN A 379 -25.24 6.18 -11.37
CA ASN A 379 -26.62 6.60 -11.06
C ASN A 379 -26.95 6.59 -9.55
N VAL A 380 -25.96 6.67 -8.69
CA VAL A 380 -26.12 6.87 -7.24
C VAL A 380 -26.55 8.31 -6.95
N LEU A 381 -25.97 9.27 -7.68
CA LEU A 381 -26.35 10.69 -7.60
C LEU A 381 -27.04 11.12 -8.89
N ARG A 382 -28.16 11.85 -8.74
CA ARG A 382 -28.84 12.48 -9.87
C ARG A 382 -28.22 13.84 -10.18
N PRO A 383 -27.93 14.16 -11.44
CA PRO A 383 -27.35 15.46 -11.81
C PRO A 383 -28.29 16.62 -11.44
N SER A 384 -27.70 17.78 -11.11
CA SER A 384 -28.47 19.00 -10.88
C SER A 384 -28.98 19.62 -12.20
N SER A 385 -28.20 19.44 -13.29
CA SER A 385 -28.56 19.82 -14.66
C SER A 385 -27.83 18.91 -15.64
N GLY A 386 -28.29 18.92 -16.90
CA GLY A 386 -27.80 18.01 -17.95
C GLY A 386 -28.55 16.70 -17.97
N ASN A 387 -28.09 15.78 -18.84
CA ASN A 387 -28.77 14.52 -19.09
C ASN A 387 -27.82 13.34 -18.94
N VAL A 388 -28.29 12.29 -18.28
CA VAL A 388 -27.58 11.01 -18.16
C VAL A 388 -28.41 9.95 -18.87
N ARG A 389 -27.84 9.38 -19.92
CA ARG A 389 -28.47 8.27 -20.66
C ARG A 389 -27.68 7.00 -20.43
N THR A 390 -28.37 5.95 -20.04
CA THR A 390 -27.80 4.62 -19.86
C THR A 390 -28.48 3.62 -20.79
N TYR A 391 -27.71 2.67 -21.29
CA TYR A 391 -28.26 1.59 -22.12
C TYR A 391 -29.29 0.77 -21.30
N PRO A 392 -30.47 0.43 -21.89
CA PRO A 392 -31.45 -0.42 -21.22
C PRO A 392 -30.80 -1.77 -20.84
N ARG A 393 -31.02 -2.22 -19.60
CA ARG A 393 -30.41 -3.45 -19.03
C ARG A 393 -28.88 -3.39 -18.83
N LEU A 394 -28.30 -2.19 -18.76
CA LEU A 394 -26.89 -2.04 -18.43
C LEU A 394 -26.62 -2.56 -17.01
N LYS A 395 -25.64 -3.46 -16.89
CA LYS A 395 -25.13 -3.93 -15.61
C LYS A 395 -23.85 -3.15 -15.30
N VAL A 396 -23.84 -2.40 -14.21
CA VAL A 396 -22.70 -1.62 -13.75
C VAL A 396 -22.17 -2.26 -12.48
N GLY A 397 -20.92 -2.67 -12.49
CA GLY A 397 -20.18 -3.09 -11.28
C GLY A 397 -19.45 -1.88 -10.72
N PHE A 398 -19.67 -1.57 -9.46
CA PHE A 398 -19.01 -0.46 -8.81
C PHE A 398 -18.19 -0.93 -7.61
N TYR A 399 -16.87 -0.77 -7.70
CA TYR A 399 -15.95 -0.96 -6.61
C TYR A 399 -15.68 0.40 -5.95
N SER A 400 -16.24 0.64 -4.78
CA SER A 400 -16.07 1.88 -4.03
C SER A 400 -14.85 1.82 -3.10
N GLN A 401 -14.23 2.95 -2.83
CA GLN A 401 -13.11 3.09 -1.90
C GLN A 401 -13.40 2.52 -0.49
N HIS A 402 -14.67 2.52 -0.06
CA HIS A 402 -15.06 2.08 1.28
C HIS A 402 -15.56 0.63 1.34
N ILE A 403 -15.59 -0.10 0.22
CA ILE A 403 -16.17 -1.45 0.14
C ILE A 403 -15.55 -2.42 1.16
N VAL A 404 -14.25 -2.30 1.43
CA VAL A 404 -13.54 -3.13 2.41
C VAL A 404 -14.02 -2.84 3.83
N ASN A 405 -14.21 -1.56 4.17
CA ASN A 405 -14.71 -1.15 5.48
C ASN A 405 -16.18 -1.58 5.67
N ASP A 406 -16.98 -1.52 4.62
CA ASP A 406 -18.38 -1.97 4.64
C ASP A 406 -18.46 -3.49 4.85
N LEU A 407 -17.58 -4.26 4.20
CA LEU A 407 -17.49 -5.71 4.41
C LEU A 407 -16.99 -6.04 5.82
N ALA A 408 -16.00 -5.33 6.32
CA ALA A 408 -15.49 -5.50 7.68
C ALA A 408 -16.57 -5.19 8.74
N SER A 409 -17.36 -4.13 8.56
CA SER A 409 -18.46 -3.78 9.48
C SER A 409 -19.60 -4.78 9.42
N LYS A 410 -19.97 -5.29 8.24
CA LYS A 410 -20.96 -6.38 8.11
C LYS A 410 -20.50 -7.66 8.80
N SER A 411 -19.21 -8.00 8.66
CA SER A 411 -18.65 -9.20 9.28
C SER A 411 -18.48 -9.07 10.80
N ALA A 412 -18.39 -7.86 11.34
CA ALA A 412 -18.36 -7.61 12.78
C ALA A 412 -19.74 -7.88 13.43
N ALA A 413 -20.84 -7.74 12.68
CA ALA A 413 -22.18 -8.05 13.12
C ALA A 413 -22.44 -9.57 13.19
N ASP A 414 -21.81 -10.36 12.32
CA ASP A 414 -21.88 -11.83 12.32
C ASP A 414 -20.47 -12.42 12.21
N THR A 415 -19.90 -12.77 13.34
CA THR A 415 -18.53 -13.30 13.46
C THR A 415 -18.38 -14.72 12.91
N SER A 416 -19.45 -15.41 12.56
CA SER A 416 -19.42 -16.76 11.96
C SER A 416 -19.51 -16.75 10.44
N LEU A 417 -19.79 -15.59 9.82
CA LEU A 417 -20.02 -15.47 8.39
C LEU A 417 -18.74 -15.76 7.59
N THR A 418 -18.79 -16.78 6.74
CA THR A 418 -17.67 -17.16 5.86
C THR A 418 -17.79 -16.49 4.49
N ALA A 419 -16.67 -16.44 3.74
CA ALA A 419 -16.67 -15.88 2.38
C ALA A 419 -17.66 -16.60 1.45
N LEU A 420 -17.76 -17.92 1.57
CA LEU A 420 -18.71 -18.74 0.80
C LEU A 420 -20.16 -18.37 1.11
N ALA A 421 -20.52 -18.31 2.41
CA ALA A 421 -21.85 -17.96 2.84
C ALA A 421 -22.25 -16.55 2.39
N MET A 422 -21.33 -15.59 2.46
CA MET A 422 -21.55 -14.21 2.01
C MET A 422 -21.83 -14.14 0.50
N VAL A 423 -21.09 -14.89 -0.33
CA VAL A 423 -21.32 -14.95 -1.78
C VAL A 423 -22.67 -15.59 -2.10
N GLN A 424 -23.04 -16.67 -1.41
CA GLN A 424 -24.35 -17.33 -1.60
C GLN A 424 -25.50 -16.44 -1.16
N GLN A 425 -25.37 -15.73 -0.04
CA GLN A 425 -26.36 -14.78 0.43
C GLN A 425 -26.53 -13.64 -0.58
N ALA A 426 -25.44 -13.02 -1.04
CA ALA A 426 -25.47 -11.94 -2.03
C ALA A 426 -26.05 -12.40 -3.40
N ALA A 427 -25.82 -13.66 -3.79
CA ALA A 427 -26.44 -14.23 -4.98
C ALA A 427 -27.95 -14.38 -4.79
N SER A 428 -28.40 -14.87 -3.63
CA SER A 428 -29.83 -15.01 -3.30
C SER A 428 -30.55 -13.67 -3.28
N GLU A 429 -29.93 -12.61 -2.75
CA GLU A 429 -30.45 -11.23 -2.76
C GLU A 429 -30.67 -10.70 -4.19
N LYS A 430 -29.83 -11.15 -5.15
CA LYS A 430 -29.97 -10.82 -6.58
C LYS A 430 -30.87 -11.78 -7.36
N PHE A 431 -31.53 -12.71 -6.69
CA PHE A 431 -32.34 -13.78 -7.30
C PHE A 431 -31.54 -14.68 -8.27
N ILE A 432 -30.24 -14.85 -8.00
CA ILE A 432 -29.36 -15.73 -8.77
C ILE A 432 -29.18 -17.03 -7.99
N SER A 433 -29.58 -18.15 -8.58
CA SER A 433 -29.34 -19.47 -8.00
C SER A 433 -27.88 -19.85 -8.24
N LEU A 434 -27.04 -19.73 -7.21
CA LEU A 434 -25.62 -20.08 -7.28
C LEU A 434 -25.37 -21.38 -6.48
N GLN A 435 -24.92 -22.43 -7.16
CA GLN A 435 -24.55 -23.67 -6.50
C GLN A 435 -23.22 -23.49 -5.73
N ASP A 436 -23.01 -24.32 -4.70
CA ASP A 436 -21.78 -24.28 -3.88
C ASP A 436 -20.50 -24.39 -4.74
N GLN A 437 -20.51 -25.24 -5.75
CA GLN A 437 -19.38 -25.44 -6.66
C GLN A 437 -19.07 -24.17 -7.46
N ASP A 438 -20.10 -23.47 -7.96
CA ASP A 438 -19.92 -22.24 -8.76
C ASP A 438 -19.48 -21.08 -7.87
N ALA A 439 -19.99 -20.99 -6.64
CA ALA A 439 -19.53 -20.01 -5.66
C ALA A 439 -18.04 -20.21 -5.32
N ARG A 440 -17.61 -21.46 -5.08
CA ARG A 440 -16.19 -21.80 -4.88
C ARG A 440 -15.32 -21.49 -6.10
N LYS A 441 -15.81 -21.76 -7.30
CA LYS A 441 -15.12 -21.45 -8.55
C LYS A 441 -14.93 -19.94 -8.73
N LEU A 442 -15.96 -19.15 -8.41
CA LEU A 442 -15.89 -17.69 -8.44
C LEU A 442 -14.84 -17.15 -7.45
N LEU A 443 -14.88 -17.64 -6.19
CA LEU A 443 -13.90 -17.29 -5.16
C LEU A 443 -12.47 -17.71 -5.55
N ALA A 444 -12.31 -18.91 -6.11
CA ALA A 444 -11.02 -19.37 -6.61
C ALA A 444 -10.52 -18.49 -7.77
N GLY A 445 -11.41 -18.02 -8.65
CA GLY A 445 -11.09 -17.08 -9.73
C GLY A 445 -10.53 -15.75 -9.24
N THR A 446 -10.89 -15.32 -8.03
CA THR A 446 -10.32 -14.11 -7.37
C THR A 446 -9.17 -14.44 -6.42
N GLY A 447 -8.67 -15.68 -6.42
CA GLY A 447 -7.53 -16.10 -5.61
C GLY A 447 -7.86 -16.45 -4.15
N LEU A 448 -9.14 -16.62 -3.80
CA LEU A 448 -9.58 -17.14 -2.52
C LEU A 448 -9.78 -18.64 -2.63
N VAL A 449 -8.92 -19.44 -1.97
CA VAL A 449 -8.92 -20.91 -2.08
C VAL A 449 -8.82 -21.60 -0.73
N GLY A 450 -9.19 -22.88 -0.69
CA GLY A 450 -9.00 -23.74 0.46
C GLY A 450 -9.81 -23.33 1.70
N ARG A 451 -9.21 -23.45 2.88
CA ARG A 451 -9.87 -23.18 4.17
C ARG A 451 -10.30 -21.72 4.35
N THR A 452 -9.65 -20.80 3.66
CA THR A 452 -9.99 -19.36 3.69
C THR A 452 -11.42 -19.11 3.20
N VAL A 453 -11.95 -19.98 2.33
CA VAL A 453 -13.28 -19.83 1.73
C VAL A 453 -14.39 -20.31 2.65
N SER A 454 -14.22 -21.50 3.27
CA SER A 454 -15.29 -22.18 4.02
C SER A 454 -15.16 -22.12 5.53
N ASP A 455 -13.92 -22.02 6.05
CA ASP A 455 -13.65 -22.21 7.47
C ASP A 455 -13.24 -20.90 8.18
N THR A 456 -12.73 -19.91 7.40
CA THR A 456 -12.29 -18.65 7.98
C THR A 456 -13.41 -17.62 7.97
N PRO A 457 -13.81 -17.08 9.13
CA PRO A 457 -14.74 -15.96 9.19
C PRO A 457 -14.22 -14.74 8.44
N VAL A 458 -15.11 -14.02 7.76
CA VAL A 458 -14.76 -12.80 7.00
C VAL A 458 -14.07 -11.75 7.88
N ALA A 459 -14.44 -11.65 9.16
CA ALA A 459 -13.81 -10.76 10.14
C ALA A 459 -12.31 -11.03 10.38
N LYS A 460 -11.82 -12.23 10.04
CA LYS A 460 -10.41 -12.63 10.20
C LYS A 460 -9.62 -12.57 8.89
N LEU A 461 -10.24 -12.17 7.80
CA LEU A 461 -9.57 -12.02 6.51
C LEU A 461 -8.65 -10.79 6.52
N SER A 462 -7.51 -10.92 5.85
CA SER A 462 -6.62 -9.77 5.60
C SER A 462 -7.27 -8.74 4.67
N GLY A 463 -6.77 -7.49 4.67
CA GLY A 463 -7.26 -6.43 3.77
C GLY A 463 -7.28 -6.88 2.31
N GLY A 464 -6.21 -7.49 1.81
CA GLY A 464 -6.13 -8.04 0.46
C GLY A 464 -7.12 -9.18 0.19
N GLN A 465 -7.40 -10.03 1.18
CA GLN A 465 -8.42 -11.08 1.06
C GLN A 465 -9.84 -10.49 1.02
N LEU A 466 -10.11 -9.42 1.78
CA LEU A 466 -11.37 -8.69 1.73
C LEU A 466 -11.58 -8.01 0.36
N VAL A 467 -10.55 -7.43 -0.23
CA VAL A 467 -10.59 -6.90 -1.60
C VAL A 467 -10.95 -7.99 -2.60
N ARG A 468 -10.31 -9.17 -2.53
CA ARG A 468 -10.62 -10.33 -3.40
C ARG A 468 -12.05 -10.83 -3.22
N LEU A 469 -12.56 -10.83 -1.99
CA LEU A 469 -13.96 -11.13 -1.69
C LEU A 469 -14.90 -10.09 -2.30
N ALA A 470 -14.57 -8.80 -2.21
CA ALA A 470 -15.33 -7.72 -2.82
C ALA A 470 -15.44 -7.91 -4.34
N PHE A 471 -14.34 -8.26 -5.02
CA PHE A 471 -14.39 -8.62 -6.45
C PHE A 471 -15.29 -9.82 -6.70
N SER A 472 -15.21 -10.89 -5.90
CA SER A 472 -16.10 -12.05 -6.04
C SER A 472 -17.58 -11.65 -5.98
N LEU A 473 -17.95 -10.79 -5.03
CA LEU A 473 -19.33 -10.30 -4.87
C LEU A 473 -19.80 -9.46 -6.06
N LEU A 474 -18.91 -8.69 -6.66
CA LEU A 474 -19.20 -7.90 -7.86
C LEU A 474 -19.41 -8.78 -9.11
N PHE A 475 -18.66 -9.87 -9.22
CA PHE A 475 -18.71 -10.80 -10.35
C PHE A 475 -19.74 -11.94 -10.20
N ILE A 476 -20.58 -11.96 -9.15
CA ILE A 476 -21.76 -12.82 -9.08
C ILE A 476 -22.65 -12.57 -10.33
N ASP A 477 -22.78 -11.30 -10.72
CA ASP A 477 -23.46 -10.88 -11.95
C ASP A 477 -22.47 -10.02 -12.77
N PRO A 478 -21.74 -10.62 -13.75
CA PRO A 478 -20.66 -9.92 -14.45
C PRO A 478 -21.14 -8.61 -15.10
N PRO A 479 -20.50 -7.47 -14.83
CA PRO A 479 -20.96 -6.17 -15.31
C PRO A 479 -20.55 -5.90 -16.76
N HIS A 480 -21.31 -5.09 -17.49
CA HIS A 480 -20.93 -4.58 -18.81
C HIS A 480 -19.95 -3.40 -18.70
N VAL A 481 -20.10 -2.60 -17.63
CA VAL A 481 -19.19 -1.50 -17.25
C VAL A 481 -18.70 -1.75 -15.84
N PHE A 482 -17.40 -1.77 -15.68
CA PHE A 482 -16.77 -1.92 -14.37
C PHE A 482 -16.14 -0.59 -13.96
N VAL A 483 -16.65 0.02 -12.90
CA VAL A 483 -16.18 1.28 -12.34
C VAL A 483 -15.41 0.99 -11.07
N LEU A 484 -14.17 1.44 -11.01
CA LEU A 484 -13.23 1.16 -9.93
C LEU A 484 -12.73 2.48 -9.34
N ASP A 485 -12.97 2.68 -8.06
CA ASP A 485 -12.49 3.86 -7.31
C ASP A 485 -11.42 3.41 -6.31
N GLU A 486 -10.13 3.72 -6.61
CA GLU A 486 -8.92 3.37 -5.87
C GLU A 486 -8.80 1.87 -5.50
N PRO A 487 -8.81 0.95 -6.49
CA PRO A 487 -8.83 -0.50 -6.22
C PRO A 487 -7.48 -1.06 -5.74
N SER A 488 -6.38 -0.33 -5.85
CA SER A 488 -5.04 -0.75 -5.37
C SER A 488 -4.87 -0.62 -3.86
N THR A 489 -5.74 0.13 -3.19
CA THR A 489 -5.68 0.33 -1.73
C THR A 489 -5.79 -1.02 -1.00
N HIS A 490 -4.92 -1.26 -0.03
CA HIS A 490 -4.83 -2.51 0.75
C HIS A 490 -4.36 -3.76 -0.01
N LEU A 491 -3.87 -3.62 -1.26
CA LEU A 491 -3.30 -4.70 -2.04
C LEU A 491 -1.77 -4.66 -2.02
N ASP A 492 -1.14 -5.82 -1.95
CA ASP A 492 0.30 -5.99 -2.17
C ASP A 492 0.65 -5.87 -3.66
N LEU A 493 1.91 -5.59 -3.97
CA LEU A 493 2.43 -5.37 -5.33
C LEU A 493 2.06 -6.49 -6.31
N ILE A 494 2.06 -7.75 -5.84
CA ILE A 494 1.74 -8.92 -6.65
C ILE A 494 0.26 -8.95 -7.00
N THR A 495 -0.59 -8.72 -6.01
CA THR A 495 -2.03 -8.68 -6.22
C THR A 495 -2.44 -7.48 -7.10
N VAL A 496 -1.78 -6.32 -6.96
CA VAL A 496 -1.97 -5.17 -7.87
C VAL A 496 -1.62 -5.55 -9.30
N SER A 497 -0.48 -6.21 -9.52
CA SER A 497 -0.06 -6.67 -10.84
C SER A 497 -1.02 -7.71 -11.44
N ALA A 498 -1.51 -8.65 -10.61
CA ALA A 498 -2.50 -9.64 -11.03
C ALA A 498 -3.86 -8.99 -11.37
N LEU A 499 -4.30 -8.02 -10.57
CA LEU A 499 -5.51 -7.24 -10.79
C LEU A 499 -5.43 -6.43 -12.09
N ALA A 500 -4.31 -5.74 -12.32
CA ALA A 500 -4.08 -4.99 -13.53
C ALA A 500 -4.14 -5.87 -14.78
N ARG A 501 -3.55 -7.07 -14.73
CA ARG A 501 -3.61 -8.07 -15.81
C ARG A 501 -5.04 -8.55 -16.06
N ALA A 502 -5.76 -8.92 -15.01
CA ALA A 502 -7.15 -9.40 -15.13
C ALA A 502 -8.10 -8.32 -15.67
N LEU A 503 -7.95 -7.06 -15.25
CA LEU A 503 -8.74 -5.94 -15.76
C LEU A 503 -8.38 -5.56 -17.20
N LYS A 504 -7.11 -5.70 -17.59
CA LYS A 504 -6.68 -5.51 -18.99
C LYS A 504 -7.34 -6.54 -19.93
N GLU A 505 -7.44 -7.79 -19.50
CA GLU A 505 -8.04 -8.89 -20.25
C GLU A 505 -9.57 -8.89 -20.23
N TYR A 506 -10.18 -8.14 -19.31
CA TYR A 506 -11.63 -8.08 -19.17
C TYR A 506 -12.29 -7.53 -20.45
N ASN A 507 -13.36 -8.18 -20.96
CA ASN A 507 -14.00 -7.80 -22.21
C ASN A 507 -15.06 -6.68 -22.08
N GLY A 508 -15.52 -6.33 -20.87
CA GLY A 508 -16.39 -5.18 -20.60
C GLY A 508 -15.65 -3.85 -20.63
N ALA A 509 -16.36 -2.74 -20.55
CA ALA A 509 -15.75 -1.43 -20.37
C ALA A 509 -15.21 -1.27 -18.93
N VAL A 510 -14.07 -0.59 -18.79
CA VAL A 510 -13.45 -0.32 -17.49
C VAL A 510 -13.24 1.18 -17.32
N ILE A 511 -13.75 1.72 -16.23
CA ILE A 511 -13.51 3.10 -15.79
C ILE A 511 -12.70 3.01 -14.50
N LEU A 512 -11.48 3.52 -14.52
CA LEU A 512 -10.54 3.45 -13.41
C LEU A 512 -10.25 4.83 -12.86
N VAL A 513 -10.53 5.04 -11.58
CA VAL A 513 -10.01 6.15 -10.78
C VAL A 513 -8.88 5.61 -9.95
N SER A 514 -7.67 6.09 -10.15
CA SER A 514 -6.53 5.68 -9.33
C SER A 514 -5.44 6.74 -9.30
N HIS A 515 -4.72 6.77 -8.19
CA HIS A 515 -3.45 7.49 -8.05
C HIS A 515 -2.25 6.59 -8.38
N ASP A 516 -2.47 5.29 -8.59
CA ASP A 516 -1.46 4.31 -8.98
C ASP A 516 -1.18 4.40 -10.49
N ARG A 517 -0.01 4.92 -10.83
CA ARG A 517 0.48 5.12 -12.20
C ARG A 517 0.59 3.81 -12.97
N PHE A 518 1.11 2.78 -12.32
CA PHE A 518 1.26 1.45 -12.91
C PHE A 518 -0.09 0.88 -13.37
N MET A 519 -1.13 0.99 -12.54
CA MET A 519 -2.47 0.51 -12.91
C MET A 519 -3.04 1.26 -14.12
N ILE A 520 -2.90 2.58 -14.18
CA ILE A 520 -3.42 3.37 -15.29
C ILE A 520 -2.68 3.05 -16.57
N ARG A 521 -1.33 3.02 -16.56
CA ARG A 521 -0.52 2.64 -17.72
C ARG A 521 -0.88 1.25 -18.23
N THR A 522 -1.02 0.29 -17.33
CA THR A 522 -1.30 -1.11 -17.70
C THR A 522 -2.71 -1.31 -18.23
N ILE A 523 -3.73 -0.81 -17.52
CA ILE A 523 -5.15 -1.09 -17.81
C ILE A 523 -5.66 -0.16 -18.90
N VAL A 524 -5.37 1.14 -18.78
CA VAL A 524 -5.92 2.17 -19.66
C VAL A 524 -5.03 2.35 -20.88
N GLU A 525 -3.74 2.58 -20.72
CA GLU A 525 -2.83 2.83 -21.84
C GLU A 525 -2.38 1.53 -22.53
N GLY A 526 -2.51 0.40 -21.83
CA GLY A 526 -2.26 -0.93 -22.40
C GLY A 526 -0.80 -1.35 -22.37
N GLU A 527 0.01 -0.72 -21.52
CA GLU A 527 1.37 -1.17 -21.33
C GLU A 527 1.42 -2.63 -20.86
N PRO A 528 2.39 -3.42 -21.34
CA PRO A 528 2.53 -4.80 -20.89
C PRO A 528 2.98 -4.84 -19.43
N VAL A 529 2.37 -5.71 -18.64
CA VAL A 529 2.81 -5.99 -17.26
C VAL A 529 4.19 -6.67 -17.26
N ASP A 530 4.45 -7.49 -18.32
CA ASP A 530 5.67 -8.27 -18.50
C ASP A 530 6.22 -8.08 -19.91
N GLU A 531 7.54 -7.89 -20.05
CA GLU A 531 8.21 -7.72 -21.36
C GLU A 531 8.06 -8.96 -22.28
N ASP A 532 7.90 -10.16 -21.70
CA ASP A 532 7.77 -11.42 -22.46
C ASP A 532 6.44 -11.54 -23.24
N HIS A 533 5.42 -10.75 -22.92
CA HIS A 533 4.14 -10.76 -23.63
C HIS A 533 4.10 -9.86 -24.86
N ARG A 534 5.17 -9.15 -25.21
CA ARG A 534 5.24 -8.34 -26.44
C ARG A 534 5.07 -9.19 -27.71
N HIS A 535 5.34 -10.49 -27.66
CA HIS A 535 5.27 -11.39 -28.84
C HIS A 535 3.94 -12.12 -29.00
N LYS A 536 3.03 -12.05 -28.03
CA LYS A 536 1.65 -12.61 -28.17
C LYS A 536 0.63 -11.52 -28.45
N ARG A 537 0.85 -10.67 -29.45
CA ARG A 537 -0.25 -9.95 -30.07
C ARG A 537 -1.08 -10.97 -30.86
N GLY A 538 -1.97 -11.67 -30.14
CA GLY A 538 -2.93 -12.60 -30.71
C GLY A 538 -3.95 -11.83 -31.55
N LEU A 539 -4.14 -12.31 -32.75
CA LEU A 539 -5.25 -12.03 -33.65
C LEU A 539 -6.56 -11.85 -32.86
N GLY A 540 -7.09 -10.61 -32.79
CA GLY A 540 -8.44 -10.35 -32.27
C GLY A 540 -8.57 -9.26 -31.19
N GLU A 541 -7.57 -8.42 -30.94
CA GLU A 541 -7.81 -7.22 -30.12
C GLU A 541 -8.81 -6.32 -30.85
N ARG A 542 -10.09 -6.38 -30.42
CA ARG A 542 -11.05 -5.31 -30.74
C ARG A 542 -10.36 -4.02 -30.36
N GLN A 543 -10.29 -3.05 -31.29
CA GLN A 543 -9.76 -1.73 -31.03
C GLN A 543 -10.59 -1.07 -29.91
N SER A 544 -10.22 -1.33 -28.66
CA SER A 544 -10.83 -0.66 -27.52
C SER A 544 -10.29 0.77 -27.47
N ARG A 545 -11.18 1.73 -27.34
CA ARG A 545 -10.82 3.13 -27.12
C ARG A 545 -10.16 3.26 -25.75
N ARG A 546 -9.00 3.91 -25.70
CA ARG A 546 -8.19 4.07 -24.49
C ARG A 546 -7.95 5.56 -24.26
N ILE A 547 -8.51 6.11 -23.19
CA ILE A 547 -8.46 7.54 -22.92
C ILE A 547 -8.23 7.79 -21.45
N VAL A 548 -7.33 8.70 -21.16
CA VAL A 548 -7.10 9.25 -19.84
C VAL A 548 -7.71 10.65 -19.78
N TYR A 549 -8.53 10.91 -18.78
CA TYR A 549 -9.15 12.21 -18.53
C TYR A 549 -8.62 12.82 -17.24
N GLU A 550 -8.36 14.12 -17.24
CA GLU A 550 -8.15 14.91 -16.03
C GLU A 550 -9.48 15.53 -15.58
N VAL A 551 -9.82 15.34 -14.30
CA VAL A 551 -10.91 16.04 -13.61
C VAL A 551 -10.32 17.24 -12.88
N LYS A 552 -10.63 18.44 -13.33
CA LYS A 552 -10.09 19.69 -12.80
C LYS A 552 -11.12 20.80 -12.79
N GLY A 553 -11.32 21.44 -11.62
CA GLY A 553 -12.29 22.52 -11.47
C GLY A 553 -13.73 22.13 -11.85
N GLY A 554 -14.08 20.85 -11.69
CA GLY A 554 -15.39 20.32 -12.03
C GLY A 554 -15.59 19.96 -13.51
N LYS A 555 -14.60 20.17 -14.37
CA LYS A 555 -14.61 19.83 -15.78
C LYS A 555 -13.78 18.57 -16.04
N ILE A 556 -14.03 17.94 -17.19
CA ILE A 556 -13.28 16.79 -17.69
C ILE A 556 -12.58 17.19 -18.98
N GLU A 557 -11.28 16.95 -19.05
CA GLU A 557 -10.47 17.21 -20.24
C GLU A 557 -9.66 15.94 -20.55
N ALA A 558 -9.58 15.55 -21.83
CA ALA A 558 -8.73 14.45 -22.25
C ALA A 558 -7.26 14.86 -22.13
N VAL A 559 -6.41 13.96 -21.62
CA VAL A 559 -4.98 14.20 -21.47
C VAL A 559 -4.25 13.59 -22.66
N ASP A 560 -3.78 14.43 -23.57
CA ASP A 560 -2.95 14.00 -24.68
C ASP A 560 -1.56 13.58 -24.17
N GLY A 561 -1.14 12.34 -24.49
CA GLY A 561 0.10 11.76 -23.99
C GLY A 561 0.00 11.03 -22.65
N GLY A 562 -1.23 10.84 -22.14
CA GLY A 562 -1.53 9.94 -21.02
C GLY A 562 -0.99 10.38 -19.66
N VAL A 563 -0.73 9.40 -18.78
CA VAL A 563 -0.27 9.63 -17.40
C VAL A 563 1.08 10.34 -17.36
N VAL A 564 2.01 9.98 -18.24
CA VAL A 564 3.35 10.56 -18.24
C VAL A 564 3.30 12.06 -18.55
N ALA A 565 2.49 12.46 -19.54
CA ALA A 565 2.32 13.87 -19.86
C ALA A 565 1.70 14.66 -18.70
N TRP A 566 0.74 14.04 -18.00
CA TRP A 566 0.11 14.64 -16.82
C TRP A 566 1.10 14.80 -15.66
N GLU A 567 1.95 13.79 -15.40
CA GLU A 567 3.03 13.87 -14.39
C GLU A 567 3.98 15.03 -14.67
N ILE A 568 4.46 15.14 -15.91
CA ILE A 568 5.35 16.23 -16.34
C ILE A 568 4.67 17.60 -16.12
N ALA A 569 3.36 17.69 -16.38
CA ALA A 569 2.61 18.92 -16.14
C ALA A 569 2.52 19.26 -14.64
N LEU A 570 2.31 18.26 -13.79
CA LEU A 570 2.30 18.43 -12.32
C LEU A 570 3.69 18.80 -11.80
N GLU A 571 4.75 18.18 -12.28
CA GLU A 571 6.12 18.53 -11.91
C GLU A 571 6.48 19.98 -12.28
N LYS A 572 6.11 20.42 -13.48
CA LYS A 572 6.28 21.83 -13.88
C LYS A 572 5.49 22.78 -12.96
N LYS A 573 4.32 22.35 -12.47
CA LYS A 573 3.52 23.12 -11.52
C LYS A 573 4.19 23.22 -10.15
N LEU A 574 4.75 22.11 -9.65
CA LEU A 574 5.52 22.07 -8.40
C LEU A 574 6.77 22.96 -8.49
N ALA A 575 7.51 22.89 -9.59
CA ALA A 575 8.69 23.72 -9.81
C ALA A 575 8.35 25.23 -9.85
N ARG A 576 7.25 25.63 -10.51
CA ARG A 576 6.77 27.02 -10.52
C ARG A 576 6.35 27.53 -9.14
N ALA A 577 5.82 26.65 -8.31
CA ALA A 577 5.45 26.97 -6.93
C ALA A 577 6.65 27.07 -5.98
N ARG A 578 7.89 26.87 -6.47
CA ARG A 578 9.14 26.82 -5.67
C ARG A 578 9.08 25.80 -4.54
N LEU A 579 8.41 24.70 -4.78
CA LEU A 579 8.25 23.60 -3.81
C LEU A 579 9.24 22.44 -4.07
N LEU A 580 10.12 22.64 -5.05
CA LEU A 580 11.18 21.72 -5.45
C LEU A 580 12.52 22.39 -5.34
#